data_fc04b7432a63d364a8bd95e60952bd1d
#
_entry.id   fc04b7432a63d364a8bd95e60952bd1d
#
_cell.length_a   1.000
_cell.length_b   1.000
_cell.length_c   1.000
_cell.angle_alpha   90.00
_cell.angle_beta   90.00
_cell.angle_gamma   90.00
#
_symmetry.space_group_name_H-M   'P 1'
#
loop_
_entity.id
_entity.type
_entity.pdbx_description
1 polymer ?
#
loop_
_entity_poly.entity_id
_entity_poly.type
_entity_poly.pdbx_seq_one_letter_code
_entity_poly.pdbx_strand_id
1 'polypeptide(L)'
;RIYNTGYFEDINVRMLPGKKNPNDVIMEIDVVEAKTGQISIGGGYSQSNGMVGLLGLSESNFRGTGDKVAINWEFGGETDSNHNYTFSYTHPWLNDHGDSIGFSLFNREYDYEDYDEKGNSVADYDRETKGFNLTYGRVRSEYVSDYVTLETKRTKYDEWNSGFYYKGGADDSRNKGYDFKGMDYEGKNF
;
A
#
# COMPACT_ATOMS: atom_id res chain seq x y z
N ARG A 1 -8.66 -17.57 21.46
CA ARG A 1 -8.87 -17.03 20.08
C ARG A 1 -9.42 -15.60 20.09
N ILE A 2 -10.44 -15.27 20.89
CA ILE A 2 -11.05 -13.92 20.96
C ILE A 2 -10.00 -12.86 21.32
N TYR A 3 -9.15 -13.14 22.29
CA TYR A 3 -8.06 -12.22 22.72
C TYR A 3 -7.07 -11.89 21.58
N ASN A 4 -6.78 -12.88 20.73
CA ASN A 4 -5.82 -12.72 19.63
C ASN A 4 -6.36 -11.93 18.42
N THR A 5 -7.64 -11.53 18.45
CA THR A 5 -8.22 -10.69 17.39
C THR A 5 -7.75 -9.24 17.46
N GLY A 6 -7.35 -8.79 18.66
CA GLY A 6 -6.98 -7.39 18.92
C GLY A 6 -8.18 -6.43 18.97
N TYR A 7 -9.41 -6.94 18.98
CA TYR A 7 -10.63 -6.12 19.01
C TYR A 7 -11.07 -5.74 20.42
N PHE A 8 -10.47 -6.36 21.43
CA PHE A 8 -10.84 -6.17 22.82
C PHE A 8 -9.62 -5.86 23.68
N GLU A 9 -9.74 -4.87 24.55
CA GLU A 9 -8.72 -4.50 25.54
C GLU A 9 -8.75 -5.48 26.73
N ASP A 10 -9.95 -5.91 27.13
CA ASP A 10 -10.13 -6.84 28.23
C ASP A 10 -11.23 -7.86 27.91
N ILE A 11 -11.04 -9.08 28.39
CA ILE A 11 -11.98 -10.19 28.23
C ILE A 11 -12.07 -10.95 29.53
N ASN A 12 -13.23 -10.92 30.16
CA ASN A 12 -13.52 -11.67 31.38
C ASN A 12 -14.51 -12.78 31.07
N VAL A 13 -14.13 -14.01 31.38
CA VAL A 13 -14.95 -15.20 31.16
C VAL A 13 -15.41 -15.76 32.51
N ARG A 14 -16.71 -15.83 32.68
CA ARG A 14 -17.32 -16.43 33.87
C ARG A 14 -18.19 -17.62 33.48
N MET A 15 -18.13 -18.67 34.31
CA MET A 15 -18.97 -19.82 34.17
C MET A 15 -20.05 -19.83 35.27
N LEU A 16 -21.30 -19.82 34.90
CA LEU A 16 -22.45 -19.79 35.79
C LEU A 16 -23.25 -21.10 35.62
N PRO A 17 -23.88 -21.60 36.68
CA PRO A 17 -24.79 -22.75 36.55
C PRO A 17 -26.00 -22.41 35.72
N GLY A 18 -26.45 -23.37 34.95
CA GLY A 18 -27.64 -23.22 34.09
C GLY A 18 -28.92 -22.88 34.86
N LYS A 19 -29.75 -21.96 34.35
CA LYS A 19 -30.97 -21.52 35.03
C LYS A 19 -32.07 -22.58 35.03
N LYS A 20 -32.08 -23.49 34.03
CA LYS A 20 -33.12 -24.51 33.87
C LYS A 20 -32.66 -25.91 34.28
N ASN A 21 -31.39 -26.22 34.14
CA ASN A 21 -30.82 -27.50 34.47
C ASN A 21 -29.48 -27.27 35.18
N PRO A 22 -29.27 -27.79 36.40
CA PRO A 22 -28.04 -27.62 37.14
C PRO A 22 -26.78 -28.20 36.44
N ASN A 23 -26.99 -29.14 35.51
CA ASN A 23 -25.89 -29.74 34.73
C ASN A 23 -25.46 -28.88 33.52
N ASP A 24 -26.26 -27.84 33.17
CA ASP A 24 -25.88 -26.89 32.11
C ASP A 24 -24.94 -25.82 32.67
N VAL A 25 -24.02 -25.36 31.83
CA VAL A 25 -23.10 -24.27 32.16
C VAL A 25 -23.37 -23.12 31.21
N ILE A 26 -23.61 -21.95 31.77
CA ILE A 26 -23.69 -20.69 31.01
C ILE A 26 -22.29 -20.06 31.02
N MET A 27 -21.70 -19.90 29.85
CA MET A 27 -20.48 -19.12 29.70
C MET A 27 -20.87 -17.67 29.43
N GLU A 28 -20.53 -16.80 30.35
CA GLU A 28 -20.68 -15.34 30.22
C GLU A 28 -19.33 -14.75 29.87
N ILE A 29 -19.27 -13.98 28.79
CA ILE A 29 -18.06 -13.34 28.30
C ILE A 29 -18.32 -11.84 28.30
N ASP A 30 -17.68 -11.15 29.25
CA ASP A 30 -17.67 -9.68 29.29
C ASP A 30 -16.45 -9.18 28.50
N VAL A 31 -16.66 -8.25 27.61
CA VAL A 31 -15.58 -7.69 26.77
C VAL A 31 -15.55 -6.17 26.89
N VAL A 32 -14.36 -5.62 26.82
CA VAL A 32 -14.12 -4.18 26.66
C VAL A 32 -13.54 -3.99 25.27
N GLU A 33 -14.24 -3.25 24.41
CA GLU A 33 -13.80 -3.01 23.04
C GLU A 33 -12.52 -2.16 22.99
N ALA A 34 -11.56 -2.57 22.18
CA ALA A 34 -10.35 -1.81 21.91
C ALA A 34 -10.60 -0.75 20.83
N LYS A 35 -9.75 0.27 20.80
CA LYS A 35 -9.69 1.20 19.69
C LYS A 35 -8.95 0.56 18.52
N THR A 36 -9.67 0.22 17.48
CA THR A 36 -9.15 -0.51 16.30
C THR A 36 -8.71 0.42 15.17
N GLY A 37 -9.09 1.70 15.25
CA GLY A 37 -8.67 2.75 14.32
C GLY A 37 -7.31 3.35 14.68
N GLN A 38 -6.46 3.57 13.69
CA GLN A 38 -5.14 4.17 13.81
C GLN A 38 -4.94 5.26 12.77
N ILE A 39 -4.34 6.38 13.22
CA ILE A 39 -3.89 7.48 12.37
C ILE A 39 -2.38 7.57 12.52
N SER A 40 -1.68 7.61 11.38
CA SER A 40 -0.24 7.80 11.29
C SER A 40 0.04 9.06 10.49
N ILE A 41 0.86 9.94 11.05
CA ILE A 41 1.30 11.17 10.38
C ILE A 41 2.82 11.16 10.43
N GLY A 42 3.45 11.41 9.29
CA GLY A 42 4.89 11.46 9.17
C GLY A 42 5.33 12.47 8.13
N GLY A 43 6.63 12.69 8.05
CA GLY A 43 7.25 13.52 7.03
C GLY A 43 8.70 13.11 6.85
N GLY A 44 9.22 13.38 5.68
CA GLY A 44 10.60 13.09 5.32
C GLY A 44 11.15 14.11 4.33
N TYR A 45 12.44 14.03 4.12
CA TYR A 45 13.13 14.80 3.09
C TYR A 45 14.02 13.84 2.29
N SER A 46 13.94 13.93 0.98
CA SER A 46 14.88 13.27 0.09
C SER A 46 15.51 14.30 -0.87
N GLN A 47 16.71 14.01 -1.36
CA GLN A 47 17.35 14.89 -2.32
C GLN A 47 16.64 14.92 -3.68
N SER A 48 15.96 13.83 -4.04
CA SER A 48 15.24 13.72 -5.30
C SER A 48 13.83 14.30 -5.26
N ASN A 49 13.16 14.23 -4.10
CA ASN A 49 11.73 14.57 -4.00
C ASN A 49 11.47 15.75 -3.05
N GLY A 50 12.50 16.32 -2.41
CA GLY A 50 12.31 17.39 -1.43
C GLY A 50 11.58 16.93 -0.17
N MET A 51 10.72 17.80 0.38
CA MET A 51 9.91 17.53 1.57
C MET A 51 8.65 16.77 1.21
N VAL A 52 8.43 15.60 1.81
CA VAL A 52 7.23 14.79 1.64
C VAL A 52 6.47 14.63 2.95
N GLY A 53 5.15 14.66 2.88
CA GLY A 53 4.25 14.34 3.98
C GLY A 53 3.62 12.97 3.78
N LEU A 54 3.40 12.25 4.88
CA LEU A 54 2.79 10.92 4.91
C LEU A 54 1.57 10.94 5.83
N LEU A 55 0.45 10.49 5.34
CA LEU A 55 -0.78 10.29 6.10
C LEU A 55 -1.26 8.85 5.92
N GLY A 56 -1.37 8.13 7.04
CA GLY A 56 -1.95 6.79 7.08
C GLY A 56 -3.19 6.75 7.95
N LEU A 57 -4.25 6.16 7.44
CA LEU A 57 -5.48 5.86 8.17
C LEU A 57 -5.72 4.36 8.06
N SER A 58 -5.94 3.69 9.17
CA SER A 58 -6.30 2.28 9.17
C SER A 58 -7.34 1.96 10.22
N GLU A 59 -8.21 1.02 9.89
CA GLU A 59 -9.23 0.46 10.77
C GLU A 59 -9.18 -1.08 10.64
N SER A 60 -9.00 -1.78 11.74
CA SER A 60 -8.86 -3.25 11.74
C SER A 60 -10.15 -3.99 12.11
N ASN A 61 -11.21 -3.26 12.44
CA ASN A 61 -12.52 -3.82 12.75
C ASN A 61 -13.64 -2.95 12.14
N PHE A 62 -13.54 -2.71 10.82
CA PHE A 62 -14.45 -1.80 10.13
C PHE A 62 -15.92 -2.24 10.30
N ARG A 63 -16.72 -1.35 10.88
CA ARG A 63 -18.13 -1.60 11.24
C ARG A 63 -18.36 -2.80 12.17
N GLY A 64 -17.36 -3.25 12.90
CA GLY A 64 -17.48 -4.40 13.80
C GLY A 64 -17.49 -5.77 13.10
N THR A 65 -17.16 -5.82 11.81
CA THR A 65 -17.17 -7.07 11.01
C THR A 65 -15.83 -7.80 11.01
N GLY A 66 -14.80 -7.18 11.60
CA GLY A 66 -13.42 -7.67 11.53
C GLY A 66 -12.71 -7.33 10.22
N ASP A 67 -13.37 -6.61 9.33
CA ASP A 67 -12.75 -6.16 8.08
C ASP A 67 -11.68 -5.12 8.34
N LYS A 68 -10.63 -5.18 7.53
CA LYS A 68 -9.52 -4.22 7.60
C LYS A 68 -9.58 -3.27 6.42
N VAL A 69 -9.53 -1.98 6.72
CA VAL A 69 -9.44 -0.92 5.72
C VAL A 69 -8.21 -0.08 6.02
N ALA A 70 -7.43 0.25 5.01
CA ALA A 70 -6.33 1.20 5.17
C ALA A 70 -6.21 2.11 3.95
N ILE A 71 -5.86 3.37 4.23
CA ILE A 71 -5.54 4.39 3.25
C ILE A 71 -4.18 4.95 3.63
N ASN A 72 -3.25 4.95 2.69
CA ASN A 72 -1.98 5.63 2.84
C ASN A 72 -1.85 6.65 1.73
N TRP A 73 -1.44 7.85 2.09
CA TRP A 73 -1.25 8.95 1.16
C TRP A 73 0.08 9.64 1.45
N GLU A 74 0.90 9.75 0.43
CA GLU A 74 2.12 10.54 0.42
C GLU A 74 1.89 11.74 -0.49
N PHE A 75 2.25 12.93 -0.03
CA PHE A 75 2.01 14.18 -0.73
C PHE A 75 3.18 15.14 -0.51
N GLY A 76 3.30 16.11 -1.39
CA GLY A 76 4.42 17.05 -1.41
C GLY A 76 5.55 16.56 -2.32
N GLY A 77 6.69 17.21 -2.25
CA GLY A 77 7.80 17.04 -3.16
C GLY A 77 8.04 18.32 -3.96
N GLU A 78 9.12 18.36 -4.73
CA GLU A 78 9.47 19.52 -5.56
C GLU A 78 8.56 19.66 -6.78
N THR A 79 7.89 18.58 -7.18
CA THR A 79 6.94 18.54 -8.29
C THR A 79 5.51 18.47 -7.75
N ASP A 80 4.60 19.26 -8.33
CA ASP A 80 3.16 19.28 -7.98
C ASP A 80 2.44 17.94 -8.23
N SER A 81 3.13 16.97 -8.81
CA SER A 81 2.60 15.69 -9.29
C SER A 81 2.73 14.51 -8.31
N ASN A 82 3.44 14.65 -7.19
CA ASN A 82 3.62 13.55 -6.24
C ASN A 82 2.33 13.18 -5.48
N HIS A 83 1.48 12.40 -6.13
CA HIS A 83 0.24 11.88 -5.54
C HIS A 83 0.32 10.36 -5.36
N ASN A 84 1.10 9.92 -4.36
CA ASN A 84 1.21 8.52 -4.02
C ASN A 84 0.11 8.12 -3.04
N TYR A 85 -0.77 7.23 -3.44
CA TYR A 85 -1.80 6.72 -2.55
C TYR A 85 -1.99 5.21 -2.71
N THR A 86 -2.36 4.59 -1.62
CA THR A 86 -2.77 3.19 -1.58
C THR A 86 -4.04 3.07 -0.75
N PHE A 87 -5.05 2.45 -1.32
CA PHE A 87 -6.23 2.00 -0.61
C PHE A 87 -6.21 0.48 -0.53
N SER A 88 -6.49 -0.09 0.64
CA SER A 88 -6.60 -1.54 0.81
C SER A 88 -7.82 -1.91 1.65
N TYR A 89 -8.42 -3.03 1.29
CA TYR A 89 -9.49 -3.67 2.02
C TYR A 89 -9.20 -5.16 2.15
N THR A 90 -9.43 -5.73 3.33
CA THR A 90 -9.27 -7.17 3.58
C THR A 90 -10.41 -7.69 4.44
N HIS A 91 -11.07 -8.73 3.97
CA HIS A 91 -12.03 -9.52 4.72
C HIS A 91 -11.35 -10.78 5.25
N PRO A 92 -11.07 -10.89 6.56
CA PRO A 92 -10.22 -11.94 7.12
C PRO A 92 -10.93 -13.26 7.39
N TRP A 93 -12.26 -13.31 7.30
CA TRP A 93 -13.08 -14.48 7.66
C TRP A 93 -14.03 -14.86 6.55
N LEU A 94 -13.50 -15.19 5.37
CA LEU A 94 -14.29 -15.58 4.22
C LEU A 94 -15.10 -16.87 4.47
N ASN A 95 -14.60 -17.72 5.35
CA ASN A 95 -15.22 -18.98 5.75
C ASN A 95 -14.82 -19.37 7.19
N ASP A 96 -15.38 -20.46 7.70
CA ASP A 96 -15.14 -20.98 9.05
C ASP A 96 -13.68 -21.44 9.29
N HIS A 97 -12.90 -21.64 8.23
CA HIS A 97 -11.47 -21.96 8.31
C HIS A 97 -10.59 -20.74 8.55
N GLY A 98 -11.16 -19.53 8.33
CA GLY A 98 -10.42 -18.27 8.49
C GLY A 98 -9.65 -17.85 7.23
N ASP A 99 -10.06 -18.35 6.07
CA ASP A 99 -9.50 -17.86 4.80
C ASP A 99 -9.84 -16.37 4.63
N SER A 100 -9.00 -15.66 3.93
CA SER A 100 -9.14 -14.22 3.73
C SER A 100 -9.16 -13.84 2.27
N ILE A 101 -9.83 -12.76 1.95
CA ILE A 101 -9.75 -12.11 0.66
C ILE A 101 -9.52 -10.62 0.86
N GLY A 102 -8.64 -10.06 0.05
CA GLY A 102 -8.34 -8.63 0.10
C GLY A 102 -8.02 -8.08 -1.28
N PHE A 103 -8.19 -6.79 -1.41
CA PHE A 103 -7.75 -6.07 -2.59
C PHE A 103 -7.08 -4.76 -2.21
N SER A 104 -6.21 -4.28 -3.09
CA SER A 104 -5.64 -2.94 -2.98
C SER A 104 -5.58 -2.24 -4.33
N LEU A 105 -5.78 -0.93 -4.28
CA LEU A 105 -5.61 -0.01 -5.39
C LEU A 105 -4.46 0.92 -5.03
N PHE A 106 -3.57 1.16 -5.96
CA PHE A 106 -2.45 2.07 -5.73
C PHE A 106 -2.14 2.93 -6.95
N ASN A 107 -1.70 4.13 -6.66
CA ASN A 107 -1.02 5.01 -7.59
C ASN A 107 0.33 5.38 -6.99
N ARG A 108 1.40 5.27 -7.77
CA ARG A 108 2.76 5.64 -7.39
C ARG A 108 3.36 6.45 -8.51
N GLU A 109 3.77 7.63 -8.19
CA GLU A 109 4.41 8.56 -9.10
C GLU A 109 5.74 8.98 -8.50
N TYR A 110 6.80 8.86 -9.27
CA TYR A 110 8.14 9.20 -8.84
C TYR A 110 8.87 9.87 -9.98
N ASP A 111 9.50 10.97 -9.66
CA ASP A 111 10.41 11.69 -10.53
C ASP A 111 11.81 11.08 -10.39
N TYR A 112 12.43 10.79 -11.49
CA TYR A 112 13.77 10.24 -11.55
C TYR A 112 14.69 11.21 -12.29
N GLU A 113 15.80 11.51 -11.68
CA GLU A 113 16.83 12.33 -12.24
C GLU A 113 18.18 11.60 -12.15
N ASP A 114 18.79 11.36 -13.29
CA ASP A 114 20.12 10.76 -13.39
C ASP A 114 21.18 11.84 -13.59
N TYR A 115 22.30 11.69 -12.92
CA TYR A 115 23.42 12.63 -12.95
C TYR A 115 24.68 11.99 -13.53
N ASP A 116 25.48 12.79 -14.25
CA ASP A 116 26.81 12.37 -14.68
C ASP A 116 27.83 12.41 -13.53
N GLU A 117 29.06 11.92 -13.78
CA GLU A 117 30.15 11.94 -12.80
C GLU A 117 30.54 13.37 -12.33
N LYS A 118 30.05 14.40 -13.00
CA LYS A 118 30.30 15.80 -12.68
C LYS A 118 29.13 16.47 -11.97
N GLY A 119 28.04 15.72 -11.71
CA GLY A 119 26.86 16.22 -11.05
C GLY A 119 25.92 17.01 -11.96
N ASN A 120 26.01 16.88 -13.29
CA ASN A 120 25.03 17.47 -14.19
C ASN A 120 23.91 16.47 -14.44
N SER A 121 22.67 16.94 -14.45
CA SER A 121 21.51 16.13 -14.83
C SER A 121 21.65 15.67 -16.28
N VAL A 122 21.55 14.35 -16.50
CA VAL A 122 21.69 13.73 -17.84
C VAL A 122 20.40 13.13 -18.33
N ALA A 123 19.46 12.83 -17.44
CA ALA A 123 18.10 12.42 -17.80
C ALA A 123 17.16 12.72 -16.64
N ASP A 124 15.97 13.18 -16.94
CA ASP A 124 14.86 13.32 -16.03
C ASP A 124 13.60 12.70 -16.66
N TYR A 125 12.82 12.01 -15.87
CA TYR A 125 11.55 11.41 -16.33
C TYR A 125 10.64 11.09 -15.14
N ASP A 126 9.35 11.20 -15.40
CA ASP A 126 8.31 10.82 -14.45
C ASP A 126 7.84 9.40 -14.72
N ARG A 127 7.72 8.62 -13.67
CA ARG A 127 7.16 7.28 -13.75
C ARG A 127 5.92 7.16 -12.89
N GLU A 128 4.77 7.11 -13.56
CA GLU A 128 3.49 6.80 -12.92
C GLU A 128 3.18 5.30 -13.02
N THR A 129 2.86 4.67 -11.89
CA THR A 129 2.44 3.27 -11.84
C THR A 129 1.11 3.15 -11.11
N LYS A 130 0.06 2.84 -11.84
CA LYS A 130 -1.27 2.52 -11.30
C LYS A 130 -1.49 1.02 -11.30
N GLY A 131 -2.07 0.49 -10.23
CA GLY A 131 -2.29 -0.93 -10.17
C GLY A 131 -3.39 -1.35 -9.20
N PHE A 132 -3.73 -2.62 -9.35
CA PHE A 132 -4.70 -3.33 -8.54
C PHE A 132 -4.12 -4.67 -8.14
N ASN A 133 -4.26 -5.03 -6.87
CA ASN A 133 -3.91 -6.34 -6.34
C ASN A 133 -5.15 -7.03 -5.78
N LEU A 134 -5.27 -8.31 -6.05
CA LEU A 134 -6.25 -9.20 -5.42
C LEU A 134 -5.48 -10.31 -4.70
N THR A 135 -5.69 -10.44 -3.39
CA THR A 135 -5.00 -11.42 -2.56
C THR A 135 -6.00 -12.37 -1.93
N TYR A 136 -5.77 -13.67 -2.09
CA TYR A 136 -6.47 -14.72 -1.36
C TYR A 136 -5.50 -15.36 -0.38
N GLY A 137 -5.91 -15.43 0.89
CA GLY A 137 -5.16 -16.06 1.97
C GLY A 137 -5.88 -17.32 2.45
N ARG A 138 -5.15 -18.42 2.57
CA ARG A 138 -5.67 -19.69 3.09
C ARG A 138 -4.93 -20.10 4.35
N VAL A 139 -5.69 -20.36 5.40
CA VAL A 139 -5.13 -20.87 6.67
C VAL A 139 -4.99 -22.40 6.57
N ARG A 140 -3.75 -22.88 6.62
CA ARG A 140 -3.43 -24.32 6.62
C ARG A 140 -3.41 -24.91 8.02
N SER A 141 -2.87 -24.16 8.97
CA SER A 141 -2.80 -24.54 10.37
C SER A 141 -2.66 -23.28 11.24
N GLU A 142 -2.58 -23.45 12.54
CA GLU A 142 -2.39 -22.34 13.49
C GLU A 142 -1.13 -21.50 13.21
N TYR A 143 -0.12 -22.09 12.55
CA TYR A 143 1.18 -21.46 12.31
C TYR A 143 1.52 -21.31 10.82
N VAL A 144 0.67 -21.79 9.92
CA VAL A 144 0.95 -21.80 8.45
C VAL A 144 -0.23 -21.22 7.69
N SER A 145 0.04 -20.21 6.90
CA SER A 145 -0.91 -19.63 5.95
C SER A 145 -0.25 -19.44 4.60
N ASP A 146 -0.98 -19.74 3.55
CA ASP A 146 -0.58 -19.52 2.16
C ASP A 146 -1.30 -18.30 1.62
N TYR A 147 -0.60 -17.51 0.80
CA TYR A 147 -1.17 -16.35 0.13
C TYR A 147 -0.91 -16.43 -1.37
N VAL A 148 -1.94 -16.13 -2.15
CA VAL A 148 -1.85 -15.98 -3.60
C VAL A 148 -2.30 -14.57 -3.94
N THR A 149 -1.42 -13.82 -4.59
CA THR A 149 -1.72 -12.45 -5.02
C THR A 149 -1.67 -12.37 -6.54
N LEU A 150 -2.74 -11.85 -7.12
CA LEU A 150 -2.79 -11.45 -8.52
C LEU A 150 -2.60 -9.94 -8.58
N GLU A 151 -1.61 -9.48 -9.31
CA GLU A 151 -1.34 -8.07 -9.52
C GLU A 151 -1.50 -7.73 -10.99
N THR A 152 -2.19 -6.62 -11.27
CA THR A 152 -2.18 -5.97 -12.57
C THR A 152 -1.77 -4.51 -12.38
N LYS A 153 -0.84 -4.05 -13.20
CA LYS A 153 -0.34 -2.68 -13.14
C LYS A 153 -0.07 -2.14 -14.53
N ARG A 154 -0.20 -0.83 -14.63
CA ARG A 154 0.16 -0.05 -15.82
C ARG A 154 1.21 0.96 -15.40
N THR A 155 2.32 0.97 -16.09
CA THR A 155 3.39 1.94 -15.88
C THR A 155 3.42 2.87 -17.09
N LYS A 156 3.44 4.17 -16.83
CA LYS A 156 3.56 5.24 -17.79
C LYS A 156 4.83 6.03 -17.47
N TYR A 157 5.56 6.40 -18.49
CA TYR A 157 6.71 7.29 -18.39
C TYR A 157 6.37 8.55 -19.17
N ASP A 158 6.41 9.67 -18.46
CA ASP A 158 6.13 11.00 -19.02
C ASP A 158 7.37 11.90 -18.88
N GLU A 159 7.38 12.98 -19.64
CA GLU A 159 8.38 14.04 -19.55
C GLU A 159 9.83 13.54 -19.65
N TRP A 160 10.03 12.48 -20.44
CA TRP A 160 11.35 11.93 -20.68
C TRP A 160 12.24 12.95 -21.35
N ASN A 161 13.18 13.50 -20.59
CA ASN A 161 14.20 14.39 -21.06
C ASN A 161 15.55 13.69 -20.89
N SER A 162 16.18 13.24 -21.98
CA SER A 162 17.50 12.65 -21.89
C SER A 162 18.55 13.72 -22.14
N GLY A 163 19.34 14.01 -21.13
CA GLY A 163 20.49 14.93 -21.20
C GLY A 163 21.73 14.37 -21.91
N PHE A 164 21.60 13.26 -22.64
CA PHE A 164 22.67 12.74 -23.49
C PHE A 164 22.99 13.62 -24.71
N TYR A 165 22.91 14.93 -24.54
CA TYR A 165 23.36 15.88 -25.52
C TYR A 165 24.77 16.34 -25.19
N TYR A 166 25.70 16.06 -26.09
CA TYR A 166 26.98 16.75 -26.08
C TYR A 166 26.74 18.24 -26.35
N LYS A 167 27.57 19.09 -25.76
CA LYS A 167 27.41 20.56 -25.77
C LYS A 167 27.18 21.23 -27.14
N GLY A 168 27.38 20.53 -28.26
CA GLY A 168 27.10 21.02 -29.62
C GLY A 168 25.59 20.99 -29.99
N GLY A 169 24.72 20.55 -29.12
CA GLY A 169 23.29 20.46 -29.41
C GLY A 169 22.98 19.53 -30.59
N ALA A 170 21.94 19.86 -31.37
CA ALA A 170 21.53 19.07 -32.52
C ALA A 170 22.59 19.00 -33.65
N ASP A 171 23.52 19.95 -33.70
CA ASP A 171 24.58 20.01 -34.67
C ASP A 171 25.77 19.11 -34.37
N ASP A 172 25.88 18.59 -33.12
CA ASP A 172 26.93 17.65 -32.75
C ASP A 172 26.61 16.26 -33.33
N SER A 173 27.51 15.77 -34.19
CA SER A 173 27.34 14.48 -34.87
C SER A 173 27.20 13.28 -33.90
N ARG A 174 27.62 13.42 -32.65
CA ARG A 174 27.51 12.41 -31.61
C ARG A 174 26.09 12.32 -31.05
N ASN A 175 25.26 13.36 -31.24
CA ASN A 175 23.86 13.40 -30.83
C ASN A 175 22.90 12.82 -31.89
N LYS A 176 23.40 12.42 -33.06
CA LYS A 176 22.56 11.83 -34.12
C LYS A 176 21.97 10.50 -33.67
N GLY A 177 20.65 10.43 -33.61
CA GLY A 177 19.90 9.20 -33.27
C GLY A 177 19.54 9.06 -31.79
N TYR A 178 19.84 10.05 -30.97
CA TYR A 178 19.50 10.07 -29.54
C TYR A 178 18.48 11.17 -29.20
N ASP A 179 17.54 11.43 -30.08
CA ASP A 179 16.44 12.33 -29.76
C ASP A 179 15.33 11.55 -29.06
N PHE A 180 15.41 11.49 -27.72
CA PHE A 180 14.38 10.92 -26.86
C PHE A 180 13.41 11.96 -26.32
N LYS A 181 13.49 13.19 -26.79
CA LYS A 181 12.63 14.27 -26.37
C LYS A 181 11.19 14.00 -26.81
N GLY A 182 10.30 13.84 -25.83
CA GLY A 182 8.88 13.56 -26.07
C GLY A 182 8.54 12.09 -26.30
N MET A 183 9.39 11.15 -25.89
CA MET A 183 9.04 9.74 -25.83
C MET A 183 8.06 9.47 -24.68
N ASP A 184 6.85 9.11 -25.07
CA ASP A 184 5.82 8.64 -24.17
C ASP A 184 5.78 7.11 -24.26
N TYR A 185 6.09 6.41 -23.16
CA TYR A 185 6.08 4.95 -23.13
C TYR A 185 5.05 4.42 -22.15
N GLU A 186 4.12 3.65 -22.66
CA GLU A 186 3.09 2.95 -21.89
C GLU A 186 3.33 1.44 -21.89
N GLY A 187 3.65 0.86 -20.74
CA GLY A 187 3.78 -0.58 -20.56
C GLY A 187 2.66 -1.16 -19.69
N LYS A 188 2.09 -2.29 -20.12
CA LYS A 188 1.18 -3.09 -19.30
C LYS A 188 1.90 -4.35 -18.86
N ASN A 189 1.96 -4.58 -17.54
CA ASN A 189 2.48 -5.81 -16.95
C ASN A 189 1.32 -6.57 -16.30
N PHE A 190 1.21 -7.84 -16.60
CA PHE A 190 0.22 -8.76 -16.04
C PHE A 190 0.90 -9.73 -15.08
#